data_c9cfc170dedc2ab572d1f7acb60b8692
#
_entry.id   c9cfc170dedc2ab572d1f7acb60b8692
#
_cell.length_a   1.000
_cell.length_b   1.000
_cell.length_c   1.000
_cell.angle_alpha   90.00
_cell.angle_beta   90.00
_cell.angle_gamma   90.00
#
_symmetry.space_group_name_H-M   'P 1'
#
loop_
_entity.id
_entity.type
_entity.pdbx_description
1 polymer ?
#
loop_
_entity_poly.entity_id
_entity_poly.type
_entity_poly.pdbx_seq_one_letter_code
_entity_poly.pdbx_strand_id
1 'polypeptide(L)'
;MAARRPAFVLDEMDETLSGAPARSPADRAPAWDGFTVPTRYWHTLDDGRIQCDLCPRACKLREGQRGLCFVRARLDDQVVLTSHGRSSGFCVDPIEKKPLNHFLPGTSVLSFGTAGCNLACRFCQNWDISKSKEIDTLADQASPEALAAAAVALDCASVAFTYNDPVIFHEYAIDVADACRERGVKAVAVTAGYVCPEPRAEFYEHMDAANVDLKAFSEDFYRHTCGADLEAVKDTLRYLRHETSVWFEITNLLIPGLNDSGAELDAMTSWVVEHLGFDVPVHFTAFHPDFKMLDRPPTPPETLSRARRVALGNGVRFAYTGNVHDTEGSSTYCPGCGTQVIERDWYAIGGYRLTGEGTCQACGTTLPGRYQGGPGGWGRRRLPVRLAPPRGGEPGG
;
A
#
# COMPACT_ATOMS: atom_id res chain seq x y z
N MET A 1 3.40 18.27 -24.95
CA MET A 1 4.46 17.27 -25.17
C MET A 1 5.47 17.41 -24.04
N ALA A 2 5.31 16.67 -22.97
CA ALA A 2 6.27 16.65 -21.87
C ALA A 2 7.39 15.66 -22.22
N ALA A 3 8.62 16.16 -22.26
CA ALA A 3 9.80 15.36 -22.53
C ALA A 3 9.95 14.28 -21.46
N ARG A 4 9.94 13.01 -21.85
CA ARG A 4 10.25 11.87 -20.98
C ARG A 4 11.72 12.02 -20.54
N ARG A 5 11.94 12.29 -19.24
CA ARG A 5 13.27 12.20 -18.65
C ARG A 5 13.72 10.72 -18.64
N PRO A 6 15.00 10.41 -18.87
CA PRO A 6 15.48 9.04 -18.86
C PRO A 6 15.27 8.41 -17.46
N ALA A 7 14.88 7.13 -17.44
CA ALA A 7 14.83 6.33 -16.23
C ALA A 7 16.25 6.01 -15.76
N PHE A 8 16.45 5.97 -14.44
CA PHE A 8 17.73 5.57 -13.84
C PHE A 8 17.90 4.05 -13.99
N VAL A 9 19.02 3.60 -14.55
CA VAL A 9 19.39 2.19 -14.69
C VAL A 9 20.43 1.89 -13.64
N LEU A 10 20.17 0.92 -12.76
CA LEU A 10 21.14 0.41 -11.81
C LEU A 10 22.02 -0.63 -12.52
N ASP A 11 23.24 -0.26 -12.89
CA ASP A 11 24.27 -1.16 -13.37
C ASP A 11 25.23 -1.50 -12.21
N GLU A 12 25.54 -2.79 -12.07
CA GLU A 12 26.51 -3.39 -11.15
C GLU A 12 26.11 -3.48 -9.66
N MET A 13 25.74 -4.69 -9.26
CA MET A 13 25.77 -5.14 -7.88
C MET A 13 26.60 -6.41 -7.77
N ASP A 14 27.60 -6.35 -6.89
CA ASP A 14 28.63 -7.38 -6.63
C ASP A 14 28.00 -8.68 -6.09
N GLU A 15 28.25 -9.81 -6.77
CA GLU A 15 27.84 -11.15 -6.38
C GLU A 15 28.87 -11.78 -5.44
N THR A 16 28.75 -11.53 -4.15
CA THR A 16 29.45 -12.39 -3.18
C THR A 16 28.60 -12.65 -1.95
N LEU A 17 27.67 -13.60 -2.03
CA LEU A 17 27.15 -14.37 -0.88
C LEU A 17 26.33 -15.56 -1.40
N SER A 18 27.03 -16.67 -1.74
CA SER A 18 26.39 -17.97 -1.95
C SER A 18 26.58 -18.83 -0.71
N GLY A 19 25.49 -19.30 -0.12
CA GLY A 19 25.56 -20.24 1.00
C GLY A 19 24.19 -20.58 1.61
N ALA A 20 23.21 -21.01 0.78
CA ALA A 20 22.01 -21.66 1.29
C ALA A 20 22.16 -23.18 1.21
N PRO A 21 21.71 -23.97 2.21
CA PRO A 21 21.81 -25.44 2.18
C PRO A 21 20.90 -26.01 1.10
N ALA A 22 21.38 -27.02 0.38
CA ALA A 22 20.66 -27.74 -0.67
C ALA A 22 19.37 -28.39 -0.12
N ARG A 23 18.22 -28.04 -0.67
CA ARG A 23 16.91 -28.64 -0.37
C ARG A 23 16.85 -30.10 -0.87
N SER A 24 16.11 -30.96 -0.16
CA SER A 24 15.99 -32.39 -0.48
C SER A 24 15.19 -32.62 -1.78
N PRO A 25 15.35 -33.77 -2.47
CA PRO A 25 14.62 -34.08 -3.72
C PRO A 25 13.09 -34.16 -3.59
N ALA A 26 12.56 -34.28 -2.36
CA ALA A 26 11.11 -34.29 -2.10
C ALA A 26 10.47 -32.90 -2.15
N ASP A 27 11.28 -31.84 -2.14
CA ASP A 27 10.83 -30.44 -2.16
C ASP A 27 10.89 -29.79 -3.56
N ARG A 28 10.93 -30.58 -4.63
CA ARG A 28 10.88 -30.04 -5.99
C ARG A 28 9.48 -29.50 -6.23
N ALA A 29 9.33 -28.16 -6.17
CA ALA A 29 8.18 -27.49 -6.74
C ALA A 29 7.97 -27.97 -8.20
N PRO A 30 6.71 -28.09 -8.65
CA PRO A 30 6.40 -28.36 -10.05
C PRO A 30 7.21 -27.43 -10.95
N ALA A 31 7.62 -27.89 -12.12
CA ALA A 31 8.43 -27.12 -13.07
C ALA A 31 7.59 -26.00 -13.72
N TRP A 32 7.13 -25.04 -12.90
CA TRP A 32 6.50 -23.82 -13.38
C TRP A 32 7.56 -22.81 -13.89
N ASP A 33 7.12 -21.69 -14.40
CA ASP A 33 7.93 -20.67 -15.09
C ASP A 33 8.91 -19.86 -14.21
N GLY A 34 9.23 -20.32 -13.01
CA GLY A 34 10.12 -19.61 -12.05
C GLY A 34 9.48 -18.41 -11.34
N PHE A 35 8.32 -17.93 -11.82
CA PHE A 35 7.52 -16.85 -11.22
C PHE A 35 6.21 -17.33 -10.61
N THR A 36 5.92 -18.61 -10.79
CA THR A 36 4.76 -19.27 -10.20
C THR A 36 5.21 -20.04 -8.97
N VAL A 37 4.58 -19.74 -7.83
CA VAL A 37 4.90 -20.35 -6.53
C VAL A 37 3.63 -20.91 -5.88
N PRO A 38 3.73 -21.98 -5.07
CA PRO A 38 2.62 -22.46 -4.28
C PRO A 38 2.16 -21.39 -3.29
N THR A 39 0.87 -21.42 -2.97
CA THR A 39 0.29 -20.47 -2.02
C THR A 39 -0.30 -21.18 -0.81
N ARG A 40 -0.59 -20.41 0.23
CA ARG A 40 -1.37 -20.82 1.39
C ARG A 40 -2.80 -20.29 1.28
N TYR A 41 -3.64 -20.61 2.24
CA TYR A 41 -5.00 -20.08 2.39
C TYR A 41 -5.92 -20.46 1.25
N TRP A 42 -6.12 -21.77 1.10
CA TRP A 42 -7.11 -22.36 0.22
C TRP A 42 -7.54 -23.76 0.70
N HIS A 43 -8.69 -24.22 0.30
CA HIS A 43 -9.18 -25.57 0.57
C HIS A 43 -9.99 -26.12 -0.60
N THR A 44 -10.10 -27.46 -0.64
CA THR A 44 -10.90 -28.16 -1.63
C THR A 44 -12.37 -28.21 -1.19
N LEU A 45 -13.29 -27.92 -2.10
CA LEU A 45 -14.73 -28.01 -1.90
C LEU A 45 -15.26 -29.41 -2.28
N ASP A 46 -16.45 -29.78 -1.76
CA ASP A 46 -17.11 -31.07 -2.03
C ASP A 46 -17.36 -31.34 -3.52
N ASP A 47 -17.51 -30.29 -4.33
CA ASP A 47 -17.71 -30.36 -5.78
C ASP A 47 -16.40 -30.44 -6.58
N GLY A 48 -15.26 -30.60 -5.93
CA GLY A 48 -13.94 -30.71 -6.53
C GLY A 48 -13.31 -29.40 -6.98
N ARG A 49 -13.99 -28.24 -6.76
CA ARG A 49 -13.33 -26.93 -6.92
C ARG A 49 -12.41 -26.65 -5.74
N ILE A 50 -11.49 -25.70 -5.93
CA ILE A 50 -10.69 -25.16 -4.84
C ILE A 50 -11.15 -23.74 -4.56
N GLN A 51 -11.38 -23.41 -3.27
CA GLN A 51 -11.66 -22.05 -2.84
C GLN A 51 -10.37 -21.39 -2.35
N CYS A 52 -10.09 -20.19 -2.84
CA CYS A 52 -9.05 -19.32 -2.33
C CYS A 52 -9.60 -18.51 -1.15
N ASP A 53 -8.99 -18.66 0.02
CA ASP A 53 -9.43 -18.05 1.29
C ASP A 53 -8.60 -16.83 1.68
N LEU A 54 -7.80 -16.29 0.77
CA LEU A 54 -6.92 -15.14 1.03
C LEU A 54 -7.71 -13.86 1.32
N CYS A 55 -8.80 -13.64 0.61
CA CYS A 55 -9.64 -12.45 0.78
C CYS A 55 -11.11 -12.84 0.73
N PRO A 56 -12.03 -11.97 1.23
CA PRO A 56 -13.46 -12.28 1.30
C PRO A 56 -14.17 -12.55 -0.06
N ARG A 57 -13.43 -12.41 -1.18
CA ARG A 57 -13.92 -12.85 -2.50
C ARG A 57 -14.20 -14.34 -2.56
N ALA A 58 -13.48 -15.15 -1.78
CA ALA A 58 -13.65 -16.59 -1.71
C ALA A 58 -13.80 -17.24 -3.11
N CYS A 59 -12.85 -16.94 -4.00
CA CYS A 59 -12.90 -17.39 -5.40
C CYS A 59 -12.87 -18.91 -5.50
N LYS A 60 -13.90 -19.51 -6.14
CA LYS A 60 -14.04 -20.96 -6.35
C LYS A 60 -13.51 -21.33 -7.73
N LEU A 61 -12.38 -22.00 -7.79
CA LEU A 61 -11.57 -22.20 -8.99
C LEU A 61 -11.63 -23.65 -9.49
N ARG A 62 -11.80 -23.82 -10.79
CA ARG A 62 -11.56 -25.06 -11.52
C ARG A 62 -10.13 -25.06 -12.01
N GLU A 63 -9.62 -26.23 -12.42
CA GLU A 63 -8.26 -26.36 -12.98
C GLU A 63 -8.03 -25.36 -14.12
N GLY A 64 -6.90 -24.68 -14.14
CA GLY A 64 -6.54 -23.61 -15.07
C GLY A 64 -7.27 -22.27 -14.87
N GLN A 65 -8.21 -22.17 -13.94
CA GLN A 65 -8.99 -20.95 -13.71
C GLN A 65 -8.24 -19.99 -12.79
N ARG A 66 -8.29 -18.68 -13.13
CA ARG A 66 -7.76 -17.58 -12.31
C ARG A 66 -8.85 -16.97 -11.43
N GLY A 67 -8.46 -16.49 -10.25
CA GLY A 67 -9.30 -15.65 -9.39
C GLY A 67 -9.57 -14.28 -9.99
N LEU A 68 -10.47 -13.51 -9.35
CA LEU A 68 -10.77 -12.12 -9.77
C LEU A 68 -9.50 -11.25 -9.83
N CYS A 69 -8.59 -11.45 -8.89
CA CYS A 69 -7.31 -10.74 -8.80
C CYS A 69 -6.34 -11.05 -9.93
N PHE A 70 -6.64 -12.03 -10.77
CA PHE A 70 -5.86 -12.47 -11.93
C PHE A 70 -4.55 -13.19 -11.61
N VAL A 71 -3.81 -12.81 -10.58
CA VAL A 71 -2.48 -13.37 -10.26
C VAL A 71 -2.53 -14.70 -9.50
N ARG A 72 -3.67 -15.04 -8.90
CA ARG A 72 -3.89 -16.35 -8.28
C ARG A 72 -4.68 -17.25 -9.22
N ALA A 73 -4.19 -18.47 -9.41
CA ALA A 73 -4.79 -19.47 -10.29
C ALA A 73 -4.80 -20.85 -9.61
N ARG A 74 -5.70 -21.74 -10.05
CA ARG A 74 -5.59 -23.16 -9.75
C ARG A 74 -4.75 -23.83 -10.82
N LEU A 75 -3.65 -24.44 -10.42
CA LEU A 75 -2.77 -25.27 -11.24
C LEU A 75 -2.32 -26.49 -10.42
N ASP A 76 -2.37 -27.67 -11.02
CA ASP A 76 -1.95 -28.93 -10.39
C ASP A 76 -2.62 -29.15 -9.00
N ASP A 77 -3.94 -29.00 -8.97
CA ASP A 77 -4.79 -29.17 -7.78
C ASP A 77 -4.44 -28.29 -6.56
N GLN A 78 -3.83 -27.13 -6.77
CA GLN A 78 -3.56 -26.16 -5.73
C GLN A 78 -3.76 -24.72 -6.22
N VAL A 79 -3.87 -23.76 -5.30
CA VAL A 79 -3.83 -22.34 -5.66
C VAL A 79 -2.38 -21.88 -5.68
N VAL A 80 -1.99 -21.25 -6.78
CA VAL A 80 -0.64 -20.71 -6.99
C VAL A 80 -0.68 -19.21 -7.19
N LEU A 81 0.40 -18.51 -6.84
CA LEU A 81 0.69 -17.13 -7.23
C LEU A 81 1.54 -17.14 -8.49
N THR A 82 1.09 -16.48 -9.57
CA THR A 82 1.77 -16.46 -10.88
C THR A 82 2.57 -15.17 -11.11
N SER A 83 2.75 -14.34 -10.09
CA SER A 83 3.46 -13.06 -10.18
C SER A 83 4.57 -12.87 -9.15
N HIS A 84 5.08 -13.94 -8.57
CA HIS A 84 6.23 -13.87 -7.67
C HIS A 84 7.47 -13.40 -8.46
N GLY A 85 8.12 -12.33 -8.00
CA GLY A 85 9.23 -11.75 -8.76
C GLY A 85 8.83 -11.00 -10.04
N ARG A 86 7.54 -10.80 -10.30
CA ARG A 86 7.03 -9.98 -11.41
C ARG A 86 6.34 -8.75 -10.87
N SER A 87 6.95 -7.60 -11.09
CA SER A 87 6.49 -6.31 -10.56
C SER A 87 6.42 -5.26 -11.65
N SER A 88 5.67 -4.22 -11.39
CA SER A 88 5.51 -3.09 -12.32
C SER A 88 5.48 -1.76 -11.57
N GLY A 89 5.72 -0.66 -12.32
CA GLY A 89 5.54 0.68 -11.81
C GLY A 89 6.60 1.12 -10.80
N PHE A 90 7.83 0.62 -10.88
CA PHE A 90 8.90 1.03 -9.98
C PHE A 90 9.13 2.54 -9.99
N CYS A 91 9.00 3.14 -8.82
CA CYS A 91 9.16 4.57 -8.65
C CYS A 91 9.64 4.90 -7.24
N VAL A 92 10.65 5.74 -7.12
CA VAL A 92 10.97 6.36 -5.82
C VAL A 92 10.09 7.59 -5.66
N ASP A 93 9.25 7.55 -4.63
CA ASP A 93 8.29 8.58 -4.25
C ASP A 93 8.61 9.13 -2.85
N PRO A 94 8.09 10.30 -2.45
CA PRO A 94 8.04 10.68 -1.05
C PRO A 94 7.05 9.79 -0.27
N ILE A 95 7.35 9.53 1.01
CA ILE A 95 6.48 8.70 1.87
C ILE A 95 5.08 9.32 2.06
N GLU A 96 4.98 10.63 2.07
CA GLU A 96 3.71 11.37 2.15
C GLU A 96 2.76 11.05 1.00
N LYS A 97 3.29 10.61 -0.15
CA LYS A 97 2.48 10.18 -1.29
C LYS A 97 1.84 8.79 -1.08
N LYS A 98 2.24 8.07 -0.03
CA LYS A 98 1.63 6.81 0.40
C LYS A 98 0.54 7.00 1.45
N PRO A 99 -0.08 8.11 1.51
CA PRO A 99 -0.52 9.00 2.59
C PRO A 99 -0.09 8.52 3.98
N LEU A 100 1.20 8.67 4.27
CA LEU A 100 1.81 8.38 5.56
C LEU A 100 2.53 9.63 6.08
N ASN A 101 1.82 10.41 6.90
CA ASN A 101 2.31 11.68 7.43
C ASN A 101 3.07 11.53 8.76
N HIS A 102 2.85 10.43 9.49
CA HIS A 102 3.45 10.16 10.78
C HIS A 102 4.42 8.96 10.74
N PHE A 103 4.79 8.50 9.57
CA PHE A 103 5.76 7.43 9.37
C PHE A 103 6.95 7.95 8.57
N LEU A 104 8.10 8.09 9.22
CA LEU A 104 9.37 8.55 8.63
C LEU A 104 9.21 9.79 7.73
N PRO A 105 8.67 10.92 8.23
CA PRO A 105 8.31 12.07 7.41
C PRO A 105 9.45 12.58 6.53
N GLY A 106 9.17 12.87 5.25
CA GLY A 106 10.12 13.42 4.27
C GLY A 106 11.10 12.43 3.67
N THR A 107 10.99 11.14 4.00
CA THR A 107 11.86 10.10 3.43
C THR A 107 11.41 9.64 2.06
N SER A 108 12.32 8.98 1.34
CA SER A 108 12.06 8.29 0.09
C SER A 108 11.52 6.88 0.32
N VAL A 109 10.63 6.43 -0.59
CA VAL A 109 10.08 5.06 -0.60
C VAL A 109 10.13 4.49 -2.01
N LEU A 110 10.70 3.30 -2.18
CA LEU A 110 10.64 2.56 -3.43
C LEU A 110 9.28 1.87 -3.56
N SER A 111 8.50 2.26 -4.56
CA SER A 111 7.12 1.85 -4.77
C SER A 111 6.99 0.88 -5.93
N PHE A 112 6.20 -0.16 -5.76
CA PHE A 112 5.84 -1.07 -6.84
C PHE A 112 4.50 -1.78 -6.60
N GLY A 113 3.98 -2.40 -7.65
CA GLY A 113 2.83 -3.30 -7.61
C GLY A 113 2.98 -4.45 -8.58
N THR A 114 1.95 -5.26 -8.69
CA THR A 114 1.84 -6.33 -9.71
C THR A 114 0.58 -6.11 -10.56
N ALA A 115 0.32 -6.96 -11.55
CA ALA A 115 -0.93 -6.90 -12.30
C ALA A 115 -2.11 -7.39 -11.45
N GLY A 116 -3.30 -6.83 -11.67
CA GLY A 116 -4.55 -7.27 -11.04
C GLY A 116 -4.87 -6.62 -9.70
N CYS A 117 -6.02 -6.96 -9.12
CA CYS A 117 -6.50 -6.48 -7.81
C CYS A 117 -7.68 -7.35 -7.35
N ASN A 118 -7.87 -7.51 -6.02
CA ASN A 118 -9.03 -8.19 -5.44
C ASN A 118 -10.30 -7.31 -5.37
N LEU A 119 -10.18 -6.00 -5.67
CA LEU A 119 -11.31 -5.09 -5.77
C LEU A 119 -11.65 -4.75 -7.24
N ALA A 120 -12.89 -4.27 -7.43
CA ALA A 120 -13.42 -3.88 -8.74
C ALA A 120 -13.78 -2.38 -8.81
N CYS A 121 -13.07 -1.52 -8.08
CA CYS A 121 -13.35 -0.09 -7.97
C CYS A 121 -13.57 0.57 -9.34
N ARG A 122 -14.73 1.22 -9.53
CA ARG A 122 -15.09 1.91 -10.78
C ARG A 122 -14.30 3.21 -10.99
N PHE A 123 -13.78 3.79 -9.91
CA PHE A 123 -13.00 5.03 -9.86
C PHE A 123 -11.48 4.80 -9.73
N CYS A 124 -10.99 3.60 -10.07
CA CYS A 124 -9.58 3.25 -9.87
C CYS A 124 -8.65 4.16 -10.67
N GLN A 125 -7.74 4.86 -9.97
CA GLN A 125 -6.75 5.75 -10.58
C GLN A 125 -5.49 5.03 -11.06
N ASN A 126 -5.34 3.74 -10.70
CA ASN A 126 -4.26 2.87 -11.14
C ASN A 126 -4.83 1.69 -11.97
N TRP A 127 -5.85 1.96 -12.78
CA TRP A 127 -6.55 0.89 -13.51
C TRP A 127 -5.69 0.20 -14.56
N ASP A 128 -4.70 0.87 -15.13
CA ASP A 128 -3.71 0.34 -16.05
C ASP A 128 -2.94 -0.84 -15.45
N ILE A 129 -2.61 -0.78 -14.17
CA ILE A 129 -1.97 -1.88 -13.41
C ILE A 129 -3.04 -2.79 -12.79
N SER A 130 -3.96 -2.23 -12.02
CA SER A 130 -4.89 -3.00 -11.19
C SER A 130 -5.94 -3.78 -11.99
N LYS A 131 -6.18 -3.44 -13.24
CA LYS A 131 -7.11 -4.12 -14.15
C LYS A 131 -6.40 -4.85 -15.30
N SER A 132 -5.08 -4.79 -15.33
CA SER A 132 -4.29 -5.53 -16.31
C SER A 132 -4.51 -7.04 -16.13
N LYS A 133 -4.64 -7.72 -17.28
CA LYS A 133 -4.64 -9.19 -17.41
C LYS A 133 -3.44 -9.66 -18.24
N GLU A 134 -2.46 -8.80 -18.44
CA GLU A 134 -1.28 -9.03 -19.25
C GLU A 134 -0.03 -8.98 -18.37
N ILE A 135 0.26 -10.08 -17.67
CA ILE A 135 1.43 -10.16 -16.78
C ILE A 135 2.72 -9.98 -17.56
N ASP A 136 2.80 -10.54 -18.76
CA ASP A 136 4.06 -10.65 -19.53
C ASP A 136 4.51 -9.32 -20.17
N THR A 137 3.61 -8.36 -20.34
CA THR A 137 3.91 -7.07 -21.02
C THR A 137 4.17 -5.92 -20.06
N LEU A 138 3.81 -6.06 -18.78
CA LEU A 138 3.87 -4.97 -17.79
C LEU A 138 4.85 -5.23 -16.64
N ALA A 139 5.42 -6.44 -16.55
CA ALA A 139 6.22 -6.81 -15.41
C ALA A 139 7.71 -6.84 -15.73
N ASP A 140 8.49 -6.06 -15.03
CA ASP A 140 9.92 -6.26 -14.88
C ASP A 140 10.18 -7.40 -13.88
N GLN A 141 11.25 -8.17 -14.09
CA GLN A 141 11.68 -9.19 -13.14
C GLN A 141 12.37 -8.51 -11.96
N ALA A 142 11.92 -8.83 -10.76
CA ALA A 142 12.47 -8.30 -9.53
C ALA A 142 12.34 -9.31 -8.39
N SER A 143 13.41 -10.06 -8.10
CA SER A 143 13.41 -10.92 -6.91
C SER A 143 13.28 -10.07 -5.63
N PRO A 144 12.87 -10.66 -4.50
CA PRO A 144 12.85 -9.99 -3.20
C PRO A 144 14.18 -9.31 -2.87
N GLU A 145 15.28 -9.99 -3.07
CA GLU A 145 16.64 -9.51 -2.78
C GLU A 145 17.04 -8.34 -3.70
N ALA A 146 16.67 -8.43 -4.99
CA ALA A 146 16.93 -7.35 -5.94
C ALA A 146 16.18 -6.07 -5.58
N LEU A 147 14.92 -6.19 -5.13
CA LEU A 147 14.15 -5.04 -4.65
C LEU A 147 14.74 -4.43 -3.39
N ALA A 148 15.09 -5.25 -2.41
CA ALA A 148 15.71 -4.78 -1.18
C ALA A 148 17.06 -4.11 -1.43
N ALA A 149 17.86 -4.68 -2.32
CA ALA A 149 19.15 -4.10 -2.74
C ALA A 149 18.96 -2.78 -3.50
N ALA A 150 17.97 -2.70 -4.41
CA ALA A 150 17.65 -1.46 -5.11
C ALA A 150 17.18 -0.36 -4.15
N ALA A 151 16.38 -0.69 -3.13
CA ALA A 151 15.95 0.26 -2.11
C ALA A 151 17.16 0.86 -1.35
N VAL A 152 18.13 0.03 -0.96
CA VAL A 152 19.37 0.50 -0.33
C VAL A 152 20.19 1.38 -1.27
N ALA A 153 20.41 0.94 -2.52
CA ALA A 153 21.18 1.69 -3.51
C ALA A 153 20.57 3.06 -3.87
N LEU A 154 19.24 3.18 -3.75
CA LEU A 154 18.49 4.41 -4.00
C LEU A 154 18.27 5.25 -2.74
N ASP A 155 18.88 4.88 -1.62
CA ASP A 155 18.73 5.53 -0.31
C ASP A 155 17.25 5.67 0.09
N CYS A 156 16.47 4.61 -0.13
CA CYS A 156 15.08 4.54 0.29
C CYS A 156 14.98 4.02 1.73
N ALA A 157 14.30 4.76 2.59
CA ALA A 157 14.03 4.34 3.97
C ALA A 157 13.04 3.16 4.02
N SER A 158 12.22 3.00 2.98
CA SER A 158 11.20 1.96 2.91
C SER A 158 10.91 1.48 1.49
N VAL A 159 10.24 0.32 1.41
CA VAL A 159 9.61 -0.19 0.19
C VAL A 159 8.09 -0.17 0.40
N ALA A 160 7.31 0.28 -0.60
CA ALA A 160 5.85 0.30 -0.55
C ALA A 160 5.24 -0.64 -1.59
N PHE A 161 4.44 -1.56 -1.12
CA PHE A 161 3.54 -2.40 -1.90
C PHE A 161 2.28 -1.59 -2.20
N THR A 162 2.09 -1.15 -3.46
CA THR A 162 1.09 -0.12 -3.82
C THR A 162 0.56 -0.28 -5.25
N TYR A 163 -0.23 0.67 -5.75
CA TYR A 163 -0.90 0.75 -7.04
C TYR A 163 -2.08 -0.21 -7.20
N ASN A 164 -1.97 -1.44 -6.74
CA ASN A 164 -3.04 -2.42 -6.54
C ASN A 164 -3.01 -2.92 -5.09
N ASP A 165 -3.90 -3.81 -4.72
CA ASP A 165 -3.91 -4.34 -3.34
C ASP A 165 -2.79 -5.38 -3.16
N PRO A 166 -1.82 -5.17 -2.24
CA PRO A 166 -0.71 -6.11 -2.04
C PRO A 166 -1.14 -7.47 -1.49
N VAL A 167 -2.34 -7.59 -0.93
CA VAL A 167 -2.89 -8.86 -0.47
C VAL A 167 -2.90 -9.92 -1.58
N ILE A 168 -3.11 -9.52 -2.85
CA ILE A 168 -3.19 -10.50 -3.94
C ILE A 168 -1.87 -11.21 -4.23
N PHE A 169 -0.74 -10.57 -3.93
CA PHE A 169 0.61 -11.13 -4.06
C PHE A 169 1.28 -11.35 -2.69
N HIS A 170 0.50 -11.83 -1.75
CA HIS A 170 0.80 -12.01 -0.33
C HIS A 170 2.19 -12.63 -0.09
N GLU A 171 2.49 -13.78 -0.69
CA GLU A 171 3.74 -14.49 -0.51
C GLU A 171 4.94 -13.66 -0.99
N TYR A 172 4.81 -13.02 -2.16
CA TYR A 172 5.86 -12.17 -2.69
C TYR A 172 6.06 -10.90 -1.84
N ALA A 173 4.99 -10.31 -1.34
CA ALA A 173 5.10 -9.13 -0.46
C ALA A 173 5.83 -9.48 0.85
N ILE A 174 5.56 -10.64 1.44
CA ILE A 174 6.25 -11.14 2.63
C ILE A 174 7.73 -11.35 2.35
N ASP A 175 8.07 -12.08 1.28
CA ASP A 175 9.46 -12.37 0.92
C ASP A 175 10.26 -11.06 0.68
N VAL A 176 9.64 -10.06 0.03
CA VAL A 176 10.26 -8.73 -0.16
C VAL A 176 10.40 -7.99 1.18
N ALA A 177 9.40 -8.06 2.05
CA ALA A 177 9.47 -7.40 3.36
C ALA A 177 10.59 -7.98 4.22
N ASP A 178 10.79 -9.29 4.19
CA ASP A 178 11.86 -9.97 4.93
C ASP A 178 13.24 -9.61 4.35
N ALA A 179 13.42 -9.64 3.03
CA ALA A 179 14.65 -9.22 2.39
C ALA A 179 14.97 -7.73 2.67
N CYS A 180 13.97 -6.87 2.76
CA CYS A 180 14.11 -5.47 3.16
C CYS A 180 14.54 -5.34 4.62
N ARG A 181 13.90 -6.10 5.52
CA ARG A 181 14.19 -6.09 6.96
C ARG A 181 15.65 -6.47 7.25
N GLU A 182 16.19 -7.47 6.54
CA GLU A 182 17.60 -7.88 6.64
C GLU A 182 18.58 -6.76 6.28
N ARG A 183 18.14 -5.79 5.49
CA ARG A 183 18.93 -4.61 5.05
C ARG A 183 18.58 -3.32 5.78
N GLY A 184 17.73 -3.39 6.80
CA GLY A 184 17.28 -2.22 7.56
C GLY A 184 16.29 -1.31 6.82
N VAL A 185 15.73 -1.76 5.69
CA VAL A 185 14.69 -1.07 4.93
C VAL A 185 13.32 -1.47 5.46
N LYS A 186 12.42 -0.50 5.63
CA LYS A 186 11.07 -0.71 6.16
C LYS A 186 10.09 -1.18 5.09
N ALA A 187 9.09 -1.99 5.47
CA ALA A 187 8.03 -2.49 4.60
C ALA A 187 6.70 -1.76 4.86
N VAL A 188 6.09 -1.23 3.81
CA VAL A 188 4.87 -0.42 3.88
C VAL A 188 3.79 -0.99 2.96
N ALA A 189 2.60 -1.28 3.49
CA ALA A 189 1.44 -1.68 2.70
C ALA A 189 0.53 -0.48 2.40
N VAL A 190 0.24 -0.24 1.12
CA VAL A 190 -0.85 0.67 0.70
C VAL A 190 -1.96 -0.22 0.15
N THR A 191 -3.01 -0.40 0.93
CA THR A 191 -3.97 -1.51 0.77
C THR A 191 -5.41 -1.06 0.98
N ALA A 192 -6.36 -1.80 0.43
CA ALA A 192 -7.76 -1.65 0.77
C ALA A 192 -8.15 -2.36 2.08
N GLY A 193 -7.24 -3.10 2.71
CA GLY A 193 -7.53 -3.86 3.91
C GLY A 193 -8.52 -5.02 3.70
N TYR A 194 -8.74 -5.46 2.46
CA TYR A 194 -9.72 -6.48 2.09
C TYR A 194 -9.09 -7.87 2.09
N VAL A 195 -8.91 -8.42 3.27
CA VAL A 195 -8.17 -9.66 3.56
C VAL A 195 -8.89 -10.48 4.64
N CYS A 196 -8.85 -11.82 4.54
CA CYS A 196 -9.41 -12.71 5.56
C CYS A 196 -8.56 -12.72 6.84
N PRO A 197 -9.13 -13.10 8.02
CA PRO A 197 -8.43 -13.00 9.30
C PRO A 197 -7.08 -13.73 9.38
N GLU A 198 -6.99 -14.98 8.93
CA GLU A 198 -5.75 -15.75 9.00
C GLU A 198 -4.62 -15.15 8.15
N PRO A 199 -4.79 -14.94 6.81
CA PRO A 199 -3.75 -14.32 6.01
C PRO A 199 -3.46 -12.88 6.42
N ARG A 200 -4.42 -12.17 7.02
CA ARG A 200 -4.22 -10.82 7.58
C ARG A 200 -3.16 -10.83 8.68
N ALA A 201 -3.25 -11.77 9.59
CA ALA A 201 -2.31 -11.87 10.70
C ALA A 201 -0.87 -12.06 10.19
N GLU A 202 -0.66 -13.02 9.30
CA GLU A 202 0.65 -13.26 8.70
C GLU A 202 1.15 -12.05 7.90
N PHE A 203 0.30 -11.45 7.06
CA PHE A 203 0.70 -10.31 6.23
C PHE A 203 1.23 -9.14 7.06
N TYR A 204 0.50 -8.73 8.10
CA TYR A 204 0.87 -7.57 8.90
C TYR A 204 2.02 -7.84 9.89
N GLU A 205 2.35 -9.09 10.21
CA GLU A 205 3.55 -9.44 10.97
C GLU A 205 4.84 -9.01 10.25
N HIS A 206 4.80 -8.95 8.92
CA HIS A 206 5.92 -8.55 8.08
C HIS A 206 5.94 -7.07 7.72
N MET A 207 4.91 -6.29 8.09
CA MET A 207 4.79 -4.87 7.75
C MET A 207 5.20 -3.96 8.92
N ASP A 208 5.92 -2.87 8.61
CA ASP A 208 6.24 -1.81 9.58
C ASP A 208 5.14 -0.74 9.63
N ALA A 209 4.51 -0.46 8.48
CA ALA A 209 3.41 0.48 8.40
C ALA A 209 2.40 0.12 7.30
N ALA A 210 1.20 0.70 7.41
CA ALA A 210 0.15 0.58 6.39
C ALA A 210 -0.58 1.91 6.19
N ASN A 211 -0.96 2.19 4.94
CA ASN A 211 -2.06 3.09 4.65
C ASN A 211 -3.24 2.26 4.19
N VAL A 212 -4.37 2.38 4.88
CA VAL A 212 -5.58 1.59 4.60
C VAL A 212 -6.65 2.49 3.99
N ASP A 213 -7.10 2.13 2.79
CA ASP A 213 -8.19 2.81 2.10
C ASP A 213 -9.56 2.45 2.71
N LEU A 214 -10.11 3.29 3.58
CA LEU A 214 -11.51 3.26 3.97
C LEU A 214 -12.31 4.06 2.94
N LYS A 215 -12.73 3.39 1.85
CA LYS A 215 -13.19 4.05 0.61
C LYS A 215 -14.52 4.77 0.74
N ALA A 216 -15.37 4.33 1.66
CA ALA A 216 -16.66 4.92 2.01
C ALA A 216 -17.14 4.35 3.36
N PHE A 217 -18.23 4.86 3.90
CA PHE A 217 -18.83 4.33 5.12
C PHE A 217 -20.24 3.78 4.87
N SER A 218 -20.44 3.17 3.70
CA SER A 218 -21.69 2.61 3.21
C SER A 218 -21.46 1.24 2.56
N GLU A 219 -22.19 0.22 2.99
CA GLU A 219 -22.17 -1.12 2.37
C GLU A 219 -22.60 -1.06 0.90
N ASP A 220 -23.56 -0.20 0.57
CA ASP A 220 -24.05 -0.04 -0.80
C ASP A 220 -22.92 0.45 -1.73
N PHE A 221 -22.15 1.45 -1.28
CA PHE A 221 -20.97 1.93 -2.02
C PHE A 221 -19.94 0.80 -2.19
N TYR A 222 -19.62 0.08 -1.12
CA TYR A 222 -18.63 -1.01 -1.19
C TYR A 222 -19.08 -2.10 -2.17
N ARG A 223 -20.34 -2.54 -2.13
CA ARG A 223 -20.86 -3.58 -3.03
C ARG A 223 -20.90 -3.15 -4.48
N HIS A 224 -21.48 -1.99 -4.77
CA HIS A 224 -21.76 -1.57 -6.15
C HIS A 224 -20.64 -0.78 -6.81
N THR A 225 -19.79 -0.11 -6.03
CA THR A 225 -18.73 0.73 -6.56
C THR A 225 -17.34 0.13 -6.43
N CYS A 226 -17.07 -0.62 -5.34
CA CYS A 226 -15.78 -1.29 -5.10
C CYS A 226 -15.85 -2.79 -5.37
N GLY A 227 -17.05 -3.38 -5.30
CA GLY A 227 -17.27 -4.81 -5.36
C GLY A 227 -16.63 -5.53 -4.16
N ALA A 228 -16.80 -5.03 -2.96
CA ALA A 228 -16.22 -5.54 -1.72
C ALA A 228 -17.24 -5.36 -0.57
N ASP A 229 -16.83 -5.64 0.66
CA ASP A 229 -17.63 -5.49 1.87
C ASP A 229 -16.94 -4.51 2.82
N LEU A 230 -17.68 -3.56 3.37
CA LEU A 230 -17.17 -2.57 4.32
C LEU A 230 -16.69 -3.22 5.62
N GLU A 231 -17.45 -4.21 6.14
CA GLU A 231 -17.13 -4.79 7.44
C GLU A 231 -15.78 -5.52 7.45
N ALA A 232 -15.39 -6.18 6.36
CA ALA A 232 -14.07 -6.80 6.26
C ALA A 232 -12.91 -5.78 6.37
N VAL A 233 -13.11 -4.57 5.83
CA VAL A 233 -12.13 -3.47 5.96
C VAL A 233 -12.10 -2.92 7.38
N LYS A 234 -13.26 -2.74 8.00
CA LYS A 234 -13.38 -2.31 9.40
C LYS A 234 -12.73 -3.31 10.36
N ASP A 235 -12.89 -4.61 10.11
CA ASP A 235 -12.22 -5.65 10.89
C ASP A 235 -10.70 -5.58 10.75
N THR A 236 -10.19 -5.30 9.56
CA THR A 236 -8.75 -5.10 9.35
C THR A 236 -8.23 -3.89 10.13
N LEU A 237 -8.96 -2.78 10.12
CA LEU A 237 -8.60 -1.59 10.89
C LEU A 237 -8.61 -1.84 12.41
N ARG A 238 -9.63 -2.56 12.94
CA ARG A 238 -9.68 -2.97 14.35
C ARG A 238 -8.49 -3.86 14.71
N TYR A 239 -8.20 -4.86 13.85
CA TYR A 239 -7.05 -5.75 14.04
C TYR A 239 -5.73 -4.98 14.10
N LEU A 240 -5.48 -4.09 13.15
CA LEU A 240 -4.29 -3.23 13.14
C LEU A 240 -4.16 -2.42 14.44
N ARG A 241 -5.27 -1.87 14.91
CA ARG A 241 -5.28 -1.04 16.12
C ARG A 241 -5.02 -1.80 17.41
N HIS A 242 -5.62 -2.98 17.56
CA HIS A 242 -5.70 -3.65 18.84
C HIS A 242 -4.76 -4.86 18.98
N GLU A 243 -4.32 -5.43 17.85
CA GLU A 243 -3.60 -6.70 17.85
C GLU A 243 -2.19 -6.60 17.24
N THR A 244 -1.80 -5.42 16.75
CA THR A 244 -0.48 -5.25 16.13
C THR A 244 0.25 -4.01 16.62
N SER A 245 1.55 -3.96 16.36
CA SER A 245 2.38 -2.76 16.53
C SER A 245 2.61 -2.00 15.21
N VAL A 246 1.98 -2.43 14.13
CA VAL A 246 2.09 -1.78 12.80
C VAL A 246 1.54 -0.37 12.89
N TRP A 247 2.29 0.61 12.44
CA TRP A 247 1.77 1.96 12.31
C TRP A 247 0.79 2.02 11.14
N PHE A 248 -0.38 2.64 11.31
CA PHE A 248 -1.28 2.80 10.18
C PHE A 248 -1.97 4.15 10.16
N GLU A 249 -2.29 4.58 8.94
CA GLU A 249 -3.07 5.78 8.63
C GLU A 249 -4.19 5.40 7.66
N ILE A 250 -5.29 6.15 7.68
CA ILE A 250 -6.49 5.85 6.89
C ILE A 250 -6.60 6.86 5.75
N THR A 251 -6.92 6.38 4.55
CA THR A 251 -7.24 7.24 3.41
C THR A 251 -8.71 7.06 2.99
N ASN A 252 -9.40 8.19 2.80
CA ASN A 252 -10.73 8.25 2.23
C ASN A 252 -10.72 9.16 0.99
N LEU A 253 -10.89 8.56 -0.19
CA LEU A 253 -11.02 9.28 -1.45
C LEU A 253 -12.47 9.78 -1.58
N LEU A 254 -12.68 11.08 -1.49
CA LEU A 254 -14.01 11.67 -1.57
C LEU A 254 -14.47 11.84 -3.02
N ILE A 255 -15.63 11.29 -3.33
CA ILE A 255 -16.24 11.33 -4.66
C ILE A 255 -17.56 12.12 -4.58
N PRO A 256 -17.69 13.24 -5.31
CA PRO A 256 -18.87 14.11 -5.22
C PRO A 256 -20.19 13.37 -5.43
N GLY A 257 -21.09 13.50 -4.45
CA GLY A 257 -22.43 12.91 -4.46
C GLY A 257 -22.48 11.40 -4.27
N LEU A 258 -21.36 10.75 -3.83
CA LEU A 258 -21.36 9.32 -3.50
C LEU A 258 -21.01 9.02 -2.04
N ASN A 259 -19.89 9.54 -1.54
CA ASN A 259 -19.39 9.30 -0.18
C ASN A 259 -18.94 10.58 0.52
N ASP A 260 -19.39 11.74 0.05
CA ASP A 260 -18.98 13.05 0.57
C ASP A 260 -20.09 13.76 1.38
N SER A 261 -21.19 13.06 1.72
CA SER A 261 -22.24 13.63 2.53
C SER A 261 -21.78 13.91 3.97
N GLY A 262 -22.33 14.99 4.59
CA GLY A 262 -21.99 15.31 5.99
C GLY A 262 -22.32 14.18 6.96
N ALA A 263 -23.44 13.48 6.74
CA ALA A 263 -23.86 12.35 7.58
C ALA A 263 -22.91 11.15 7.47
N GLU A 264 -22.41 10.84 6.27
CA GLU A 264 -21.46 9.74 6.09
C GLU A 264 -20.09 10.05 6.68
N LEU A 265 -19.61 11.28 6.49
CA LEU A 265 -18.35 11.76 7.09
C LEU A 265 -18.43 11.75 8.61
N ASP A 266 -19.55 12.19 9.19
CA ASP A 266 -19.80 12.14 10.63
C ASP A 266 -19.79 10.71 11.16
N ALA A 267 -20.55 9.82 10.53
CA ALA A 267 -20.61 8.40 10.92
C ALA A 267 -19.24 7.70 10.82
N MET A 268 -18.49 7.94 9.74
CA MET A 268 -17.16 7.37 9.53
C MET A 268 -16.16 7.85 10.59
N THR A 269 -16.09 9.16 10.82
CA THR A 269 -15.09 9.73 11.73
C THR A 269 -15.44 9.46 13.20
N SER A 270 -16.73 9.41 13.56
CA SER A 270 -17.18 8.94 14.88
C SER A 270 -16.79 7.49 15.10
N TRP A 271 -16.99 6.61 14.12
CA TRP A 271 -16.57 5.22 14.19
C TRP A 271 -15.05 5.08 14.36
N VAL A 272 -14.25 5.87 13.63
CA VAL A 272 -12.78 5.89 13.78
C VAL A 272 -12.40 6.22 15.22
N VAL A 273 -12.96 7.27 15.79
CA VAL A 273 -12.66 7.68 17.18
C VAL A 273 -13.10 6.62 18.18
N GLU A 274 -14.29 6.06 18.04
CA GLU A 274 -14.86 5.07 18.95
C GLU A 274 -14.08 3.74 18.95
N HIS A 275 -13.66 3.27 17.78
CA HIS A 275 -13.08 1.94 17.62
C HIS A 275 -11.56 1.93 17.48
N LEU A 276 -10.96 3.01 16.97
CA LEU A 276 -9.52 3.09 16.72
C LEU A 276 -8.82 4.16 17.58
N GLY A 277 -9.59 5.05 18.21
CA GLY A 277 -9.08 6.13 19.05
C GLY A 277 -8.76 7.42 18.27
N PHE A 278 -8.38 8.44 19.02
CA PHE A 278 -8.20 9.82 18.54
C PHE A 278 -6.94 10.03 17.68
N ASP A 279 -5.97 9.12 17.78
CA ASP A 279 -4.60 9.31 17.31
C ASP A 279 -4.31 8.70 15.93
N VAL A 280 -5.28 7.99 15.35
CA VAL A 280 -5.14 7.43 13.99
C VAL A 280 -5.34 8.55 12.96
N PRO A 281 -4.32 8.84 12.12
CA PRO A 281 -4.44 9.89 11.11
C PRO A 281 -5.42 9.49 9.99
N VAL A 282 -6.24 10.45 9.56
CA VAL A 282 -7.21 10.29 8.48
C VAL A 282 -6.91 11.28 7.35
N HIS A 283 -6.75 10.78 6.14
CA HIS A 283 -6.46 11.55 4.93
C HIS A 283 -7.70 11.60 4.03
N PHE A 284 -8.26 12.78 3.82
CA PHE A 284 -9.30 13.03 2.83
C PHE A 284 -8.65 13.47 1.53
N THR A 285 -8.77 12.67 0.47
CA THR A 285 -8.12 12.92 -0.81
C THR A 285 -9.13 13.24 -1.91
N ALA A 286 -8.75 14.14 -2.81
CA ALA A 286 -9.61 14.52 -3.92
C ALA A 286 -9.63 13.44 -5.01
N PHE A 287 -10.83 13.10 -5.47
CA PHE A 287 -11.09 12.31 -6.65
C PHE A 287 -10.93 13.17 -7.91
N HIS A 288 -10.45 12.57 -8.97
CA HIS A 288 -10.60 13.07 -10.35
C HIS A 288 -11.23 11.97 -11.23
N PRO A 289 -11.99 12.37 -12.28
CA PRO A 289 -12.59 11.42 -13.22
C PRO A 289 -11.56 10.49 -13.83
N ASP A 290 -11.78 9.18 -13.71
CA ASP A 290 -10.89 8.16 -14.30
C ASP A 290 -11.62 6.82 -14.49
N PHE A 291 -11.04 5.93 -15.30
CA PHE A 291 -11.50 4.58 -15.61
C PHE A 291 -12.98 4.50 -16.00
N LYS A 292 -13.85 3.97 -15.12
CA LYS A 292 -15.29 3.78 -15.34
C LYS A 292 -16.15 4.85 -14.66
N MET A 293 -15.54 5.90 -14.15
CA MET A 293 -16.23 6.99 -13.44
C MET A 293 -15.82 8.34 -14.03
N LEU A 294 -16.24 8.56 -15.27
CA LEU A 294 -15.96 9.80 -16.03
C LEU A 294 -17.14 10.80 -15.99
N ASP A 295 -18.25 10.40 -15.38
CA ASP A 295 -19.51 11.12 -15.31
C ASP A 295 -19.63 12.05 -14.09
N ARG A 296 -18.57 12.16 -13.28
CA ARG A 296 -18.55 13.00 -12.08
C ARG A 296 -17.44 14.03 -12.14
N PRO A 297 -17.65 15.24 -11.59
CA PRO A 297 -16.61 16.24 -11.51
C PRO A 297 -15.50 15.83 -10.53
N PRO A 298 -14.29 16.41 -10.65
CA PRO A 298 -13.28 16.29 -9.60
C PRO A 298 -13.79 16.87 -8.29
N THR A 299 -13.26 16.39 -7.17
CA THR A 299 -13.66 16.84 -5.84
C THR A 299 -13.20 18.29 -5.60
N PRO A 300 -14.11 19.19 -5.27
CA PRO A 300 -13.73 20.56 -4.90
C PRO A 300 -12.91 20.60 -3.61
N PRO A 301 -11.91 21.49 -3.48
CA PRO A 301 -11.11 21.63 -2.26
C PRO A 301 -11.95 21.88 -0.99
N GLU A 302 -13.06 22.61 -1.12
CA GLU A 302 -13.98 22.91 -0.02
C GLU A 302 -14.62 21.66 0.58
N THR A 303 -14.83 20.60 -0.24
CA THR A 303 -15.33 19.30 0.23
C THR A 303 -14.33 18.66 1.17
N LEU A 304 -13.03 18.69 0.83
CA LEU A 304 -11.97 18.16 1.68
C LEU A 304 -11.82 18.95 2.99
N SER A 305 -11.84 20.28 2.89
CA SER A 305 -11.77 21.15 4.08
C SER A 305 -12.97 20.95 5.00
N ARG A 306 -14.17 20.69 4.44
CA ARG A 306 -15.37 20.32 5.21
C ARG A 306 -15.18 18.97 5.89
N ALA A 307 -14.70 17.94 5.18
CA ALA A 307 -14.47 16.62 5.74
C ALA A 307 -13.44 16.67 6.90
N ARG A 308 -12.34 17.41 6.70
CA ARG A 308 -11.35 17.67 7.75
C ARG A 308 -11.97 18.31 8.99
N ARG A 309 -12.82 19.34 8.82
CA ARG A 309 -13.49 19.99 9.97
C ARG A 309 -14.45 19.03 10.70
N VAL A 310 -15.19 18.18 9.99
CA VAL A 310 -16.05 17.15 10.61
C VAL A 310 -15.20 16.20 11.43
N ALA A 311 -14.11 15.68 10.86
CA ALA A 311 -13.23 14.75 11.56
C ALA A 311 -12.62 15.36 12.84
N LEU A 312 -12.11 16.60 12.76
CA LEU A 312 -11.58 17.31 13.91
C LEU A 312 -12.67 17.56 14.97
N GLY A 313 -13.89 17.90 14.53
CA GLY A 313 -15.05 18.10 15.40
C GLY A 313 -15.47 16.83 16.15
N ASN A 314 -15.32 15.66 15.55
CA ASN A 314 -15.58 14.35 16.15
C ASN A 314 -14.41 13.85 17.02
N GLY A 315 -13.30 14.58 17.08
CA GLY A 315 -12.17 14.26 17.95
C GLY A 315 -11.00 13.55 17.30
N VAL A 316 -11.00 13.35 15.96
CA VAL A 316 -9.80 12.91 15.24
C VAL A 316 -8.73 13.98 15.38
N ARG A 317 -7.58 13.67 15.99
CA ARG A 317 -6.52 14.66 16.24
C ARG A 317 -5.72 15.03 14.99
N PHE A 318 -5.65 14.14 14.03
CA PHE A 318 -4.82 14.25 12.83
C PHE A 318 -5.67 13.98 11.59
N ALA A 319 -6.21 15.04 11.01
CA ALA A 319 -7.02 14.97 9.79
C ALA A 319 -6.36 15.82 8.69
N TYR A 320 -6.13 15.21 7.53
CA TYR A 320 -5.37 15.79 6.43
C TYR A 320 -6.21 15.91 5.15
N THR A 321 -5.86 16.89 4.32
CA THR A 321 -6.32 17.00 2.93
C THR A 321 -5.22 16.56 1.97
N GLY A 322 -5.58 15.89 0.88
CA GLY A 322 -4.63 15.39 -0.10
C GLY A 322 -5.13 15.49 -1.55
N ASN A 323 -4.23 15.40 -2.51
CA ASN A 323 -4.47 15.61 -3.93
C ASN A 323 -4.97 17.02 -4.28
N VAL A 324 -4.80 17.98 -3.38
CA VAL A 324 -5.06 19.41 -3.56
C VAL A 324 -3.92 20.22 -2.98
N HIS A 325 -3.73 21.46 -3.44
CA HIS A 325 -2.79 22.38 -2.83
C HIS A 325 -3.46 23.06 -1.63
N ASP A 326 -3.19 22.53 -0.44
CA ASP A 326 -3.69 23.04 0.83
C ASP A 326 -2.61 22.83 1.91
N THR A 327 -1.79 23.86 2.12
CA THR A 327 -0.67 23.80 3.06
C THR A 327 -1.14 23.70 4.52
N GLU A 328 -2.29 24.31 4.85
CA GLU A 328 -2.89 24.17 6.18
C GLU A 328 -3.40 22.74 6.42
N GLY A 329 -4.19 22.23 5.49
CA GLY A 329 -4.80 20.91 5.62
C GLY A 329 -3.81 19.74 5.50
N SER A 330 -2.65 19.93 4.85
CA SER A 330 -1.60 18.91 4.73
C SER A 330 -0.57 18.92 5.85
N SER A 331 -0.50 20.00 6.63
CA SER A 331 0.47 20.18 7.73
C SER A 331 0.02 19.50 9.02
N THR A 332 1.00 19.10 9.85
CA THR A 332 0.75 18.49 11.18
C THR A 332 0.82 19.51 12.28
N TYR A 333 -0.17 19.49 13.16
CA TYR A 333 -0.27 20.37 14.32
C TYR A 333 -0.16 19.57 15.62
N CYS A 334 0.52 20.14 16.62
CA CYS A 334 0.63 19.54 17.93
C CYS A 334 -0.72 19.51 18.64
N PRO A 335 -1.21 18.34 19.10
CA PRO A 335 -2.51 18.27 19.78
C PRO A 335 -2.49 18.91 21.19
N GLY A 336 -1.30 19.15 21.75
CA GLY A 336 -1.17 19.77 23.09
C GLY A 336 -1.17 21.29 23.07
N CYS A 337 -0.58 21.94 22.03
CA CYS A 337 -0.43 23.40 22.01
C CYS A 337 -0.85 24.06 20.70
N GLY A 338 -1.32 23.32 19.69
CA GLY A 338 -1.75 23.85 18.40
C GLY A 338 -0.61 24.34 17.48
N THR A 339 0.65 24.26 17.90
CA THR A 339 1.78 24.67 17.05
C THR A 339 1.87 23.79 15.81
N GLN A 340 2.06 24.38 14.63
CA GLN A 340 2.41 23.65 13.41
C GLN A 340 3.78 23.04 13.56
N VAL A 341 3.86 21.70 13.68
CA VAL A 341 5.10 20.98 13.98
C VAL A 341 5.75 20.37 12.75
N ILE A 342 4.97 20.05 11.72
CA ILE A 342 5.49 19.67 10.40
C ILE A 342 4.71 20.47 9.35
N GLU A 343 5.40 21.39 8.71
CA GLU A 343 4.86 22.14 7.58
C GLU A 343 5.02 21.33 6.31
N ARG A 344 3.93 21.22 5.52
CA ARG A 344 3.97 20.56 4.21
C ARG A 344 3.42 21.45 3.11
N ASP A 345 4.18 21.50 2.01
CA ASP A 345 3.74 22.03 0.71
C ASP A 345 3.74 20.87 -0.28
N TRP A 346 2.57 20.31 -0.56
CA TRP A 346 2.43 19.00 -1.20
C TRP A 346 3.18 17.92 -0.39
N TYR A 347 4.26 17.35 -0.94
CA TYR A 347 5.08 16.32 -0.33
C TYR A 347 6.43 16.87 0.19
N ALA A 348 6.68 18.16 0.05
CA ALA A 348 7.89 18.77 0.60
C ALA A 348 7.66 19.19 2.04
N ILE A 349 8.59 18.82 2.91
CA ILE A 349 8.63 19.30 4.29
C ILE A 349 9.37 20.63 4.34
N GLY A 350 8.70 21.65 4.91
CA GLY A 350 9.27 22.96 5.24
C GLY A 350 9.75 23.01 6.68
N GLY A 351 9.01 23.73 7.53
CA GLY A 351 9.32 23.79 8.97
C GLY A 351 9.12 22.45 9.67
N TYR A 352 10.10 22.05 10.50
CA TYR A 352 10.03 20.84 11.31
C TYR A 352 10.39 21.16 12.76
N ARG A 353 9.45 20.95 13.68
CA ARG A 353 9.55 21.34 15.11
C ARG A 353 9.29 20.16 16.05
N LEU A 354 9.71 18.96 15.63
CA LEU A 354 9.73 17.78 16.47
C LEU A 354 11.18 17.39 16.80
N THR A 355 11.36 16.72 17.94
CA THR A 355 12.62 15.99 18.21
C THR A 355 12.68 14.74 17.34
N GLY A 356 13.83 14.07 17.35
CA GLY A 356 14.02 12.80 16.63
C GLY A 356 13.04 11.68 17.04
N GLU A 357 12.41 11.83 18.21
CA GLU A 357 11.44 10.87 18.76
C GLU A 357 9.98 11.33 18.59
N GLY A 358 9.74 12.42 17.84
CA GLY A 358 8.40 12.93 17.57
C GLY A 358 7.80 13.79 18.68
N THR A 359 8.64 14.37 19.57
CA THR A 359 8.16 15.26 20.63
C THR A 359 8.15 16.71 20.17
N CYS A 360 7.05 17.41 20.42
CA CYS A 360 6.88 18.84 20.09
C CYS A 360 7.91 19.71 20.84
N GLN A 361 8.72 20.46 20.12
CA GLN A 361 9.75 21.32 20.71
C GLN A 361 9.18 22.53 21.47
N ALA A 362 7.91 22.89 21.25
CA ALA A 362 7.27 24.02 21.90
C ALA A 362 6.67 23.66 23.27
N CYS A 363 6.12 22.45 23.45
CA CYS A 363 5.39 22.10 24.68
C CYS A 363 5.70 20.71 25.25
N GLY A 364 6.57 19.93 24.62
CA GLY A 364 6.94 18.61 25.11
C GLY A 364 5.93 17.49 24.87
N THR A 365 4.82 17.73 24.14
CA THR A 365 3.86 16.67 23.79
C THR A 365 4.45 15.73 22.76
N THR A 366 4.46 14.42 23.01
CA THR A 366 4.88 13.41 22.04
C THR A 366 3.72 13.09 21.09
N LEU A 367 3.96 13.18 19.79
CA LEU A 367 3.00 12.84 18.76
C LEU A 367 3.07 11.33 18.46
N PRO A 368 1.93 10.67 18.25
CA PRO A 368 1.91 9.28 17.78
C PRO A 368 2.50 9.19 16.38
N GLY A 369 3.30 8.15 16.12
CA GLY A 369 3.96 7.97 14.82
C GLY A 369 5.21 7.10 14.92
N ARG A 370 5.95 7.09 13.83
CA ARG A 370 7.28 6.48 13.72
C ARG A 370 8.24 7.55 13.20
N TYR A 371 9.04 8.11 14.08
CA TYR A 371 10.00 9.16 13.80
C TYR A 371 11.42 8.63 14.00
N GLN A 372 12.36 9.02 13.15
CA GLN A 372 13.77 8.64 13.27
C GLN A 372 14.64 9.85 12.96
N GLY A 373 15.21 10.47 13.99
CA GLY A 373 16.05 11.67 13.84
C GLY A 373 15.25 12.89 13.38
N GLY A 374 15.69 13.56 12.33
CA GLY A 374 14.99 14.68 11.70
C GLY A 374 14.13 14.23 10.53
N PRO A 375 13.51 15.19 9.79
CA PRO A 375 12.78 14.88 8.57
C PRO A 375 13.74 14.43 7.47
N GLY A 376 13.30 13.54 6.60
CA GLY A 376 14.02 13.23 5.36
C GLY A 376 14.02 14.42 4.41
N GLY A 377 14.99 14.45 3.50
CA GLY A 377 15.19 15.54 2.53
C GLY A 377 14.74 15.20 1.11
N TRP A 378 13.88 14.21 0.90
CA TRP A 378 13.52 13.76 -0.44
C TRP A 378 12.70 14.81 -1.23
N GLY A 379 11.77 15.48 -0.59
CA GLY A 379 10.91 16.50 -1.18
C GLY A 379 9.86 15.92 -2.13
N ARG A 380 9.47 16.69 -3.18
CA ARG A 380 8.40 16.35 -4.12
C ARG A 380 8.82 15.48 -5.29
N ARG A 381 10.03 15.01 -5.32
CA ARG A 381 10.57 14.29 -6.47
C ARG A 381 9.85 12.96 -6.68
N ARG A 382 9.60 12.62 -7.94
CA ARG A 382 9.18 11.31 -8.38
C ARG A 382 10.23 10.79 -9.35
N LEU A 383 10.87 9.68 -9.04
CA LEU A 383 11.92 9.08 -9.85
C LEU A 383 11.49 7.71 -10.33
N PRO A 384 11.01 7.56 -11.59
CA PRO A 384 10.80 6.26 -12.19
C PRO A 384 12.12 5.48 -12.25
N VAL A 385 12.07 4.22 -11.86
CA VAL A 385 13.23 3.32 -11.80
C VAL A 385 12.97 2.14 -12.75
N ARG A 386 14.03 1.63 -13.36
CA ARG A 386 14.04 0.32 -14.00
C ARG A 386 15.02 -0.55 -13.26
N LEU A 387 14.60 -1.75 -12.88
CA LEU A 387 15.48 -2.77 -12.36
C LEU A 387 16.05 -3.52 -13.56
N ALA A 388 17.37 -3.60 -13.66
CA ALA A 388 18.01 -4.40 -14.71
C ALA A 388 17.70 -5.89 -14.43
N PRO A 389 17.39 -6.70 -15.46
CA PRO A 389 17.32 -8.14 -15.27
C PRO A 389 18.71 -8.66 -14.82
N PRO A 390 18.75 -9.70 -13.97
CA PRO A 390 20.02 -10.32 -13.62
C PRO A 390 20.75 -10.68 -14.91
N ARG A 391 22.02 -10.31 -15.03
CA ARG A 391 22.84 -10.70 -16.18
C ARG A 391 22.82 -12.22 -16.25
N GLY A 392 22.22 -12.78 -17.30
CA GLY A 392 22.25 -14.20 -17.55
C GLY A 392 23.71 -14.64 -17.58
N GLY A 393 24.11 -15.55 -16.67
CA GLY A 393 25.41 -16.17 -16.72
C GLY A 393 25.56 -16.76 -18.12
N GLU A 394 26.57 -16.33 -18.90
CA GLU A 394 26.95 -17.00 -20.12
C GLU A 394 27.25 -18.45 -19.77
N PRO A 395 26.69 -19.44 -20.50
CA PRO A 395 27.12 -20.81 -20.32
C PRO A 395 28.59 -20.85 -20.74
N GLY A 396 29.50 -21.07 -19.77
CA GLY A 396 30.90 -21.19 -19.99
C GLY A 396 31.17 -22.20 -21.10
N GLY A 397 31.85 -21.74 -22.13
CA GLY A 397 32.34 -22.57 -23.21
C GLY A 397 33.54 -23.43 -22.79
#